data_f5337eb5a223435e63873ea7da4f5d17
#
_entry.id   f5337eb5a223435e63873ea7da4f5d17
#
_cell.length_a   1.000
_cell.length_b   1.000
_cell.length_c   1.000
_cell.angle_alpha   90.00
_cell.angle_beta   90.00
_cell.angle_gamma   90.00
#
_symmetry.space_group_name_H-M   'P 1'
#
loop_
_entity.id
_entity.type
_entity.pdbx_description
1 polymer ?
#
loop_
_entity_poly.entity_id
_entity_poly.type
_entity_poly.pdbx_seq_one_letter_code
_entity_poly.pdbx_strand_id
1 'polypeptide(L)'
;MLVFVAGAQSSAPDLKTRIQKLIDSSGGEVAVALRSVDGRTELLIDADKSFHAASTMKVPVMIELFRQAEAGTLKLDDQLPVKNEFHSIVDGSVYQLDPGDDSDSVVYANAGKTMSLRDLCEQMITVSSNFAANLLIERLGVENIRHTVTRLGADGMQVLRGVEDNKAFDRGMNNTTTARGLMVLMEKIATGHAVNPSADAEMAAMLKRQHFNDAIPAGLPPGTVVGHKTGSITKIHNDAAIVYGPKPYVLVVLVRGIQDQKVSAALIASISREVWAAAAK
;
A
#
# COMPACT_ATOMS: atom_id res chain seq x y z
N MET A 1 42.39 47.39 -10.04
CA MET A 1 41.54 46.86 -8.94
C MET A 1 40.37 46.19 -9.60
N LEU A 2 40.43 44.84 -9.84
CA LEU A 2 39.37 44.08 -10.45
C LEU A 2 38.45 43.61 -9.31
N VAL A 3 37.21 44.02 -9.35
CA VAL A 3 36.16 43.54 -8.44
C VAL A 3 35.60 42.26 -9.04
N PHE A 4 35.90 41.12 -8.44
CA PHE A 4 35.21 39.84 -8.73
C PHE A 4 33.83 39.91 -8.07
N VAL A 5 32.78 40.05 -8.86
CA VAL A 5 31.39 39.80 -8.41
C VAL A 5 31.24 38.28 -8.39
N ALA A 6 31.25 37.69 -7.18
CA ALA A 6 30.89 36.32 -6.98
C ALA A 6 29.38 36.18 -7.27
N GLY A 7 29.05 35.62 -8.43
CA GLY A 7 27.69 35.25 -8.76
C GLY A 7 27.24 34.16 -7.77
N ALA A 8 26.22 34.46 -6.95
CA ALA A 8 25.54 33.47 -6.12
C ALA A 8 24.92 32.42 -7.06
N GLN A 9 25.53 31.26 -7.18
CA GLN A 9 24.87 30.08 -7.76
C GLN A 9 23.71 29.72 -6.84
N SER A 10 22.49 30.05 -7.27
CA SER A 10 21.27 29.54 -6.66
C SER A 10 21.29 28.02 -6.78
N SER A 11 21.65 27.31 -5.70
CA SER A 11 21.54 25.84 -5.65
C SER A 11 20.07 25.48 -5.85
N ALA A 12 19.78 24.57 -6.78
CA ALA A 12 18.42 24.06 -6.97
C ALA A 12 17.89 23.54 -5.62
N PRO A 13 16.60 23.78 -5.30
CA PRO A 13 16.01 23.30 -4.06
C PRO A 13 16.23 21.80 -3.89
N ASP A 14 16.52 21.35 -2.67
CA ASP A 14 16.64 19.93 -2.37
C ASP A 14 15.31 19.19 -2.61
N LEU A 15 15.37 17.86 -2.67
CA LEU A 15 14.20 17.02 -2.95
C LEU A 15 13.07 17.28 -1.94
N LYS A 16 13.41 17.37 -0.64
CA LYS A 16 12.43 17.61 0.42
C LYS A 16 11.68 18.92 0.21
N THR A 17 12.38 19.99 -0.11
CA THR A 17 11.81 21.32 -0.38
C THR A 17 10.88 21.29 -1.60
N ARG A 18 11.24 20.56 -2.68
CA ARG A 18 10.38 20.41 -3.87
C ARG A 18 9.11 19.65 -3.56
N ILE A 19 9.20 18.54 -2.84
CA ILE A 19 8.02 17.77 -2.42
C ILE A 19 7.15 18.60 -1.49
N GLN A 20 7.74 19.33 -0.52
CA GLN A 20 6.98 20.17 0.40
C GLN A 20 6.17 21.24 -0.33
N LYS A 21 6.71 21.88 -1.36
CA LYS A 21 5.96 22.84 -2.18
C LYS A 21 4.74 22.22 -2.87
N LEU A 22 4.85 20.97 -3.36
CA LEU A 22 3.71 20.27 -3.93
C LEU A 22 2.64 20.01 -2.87
N ILE A 23 3.05 19.60 -1.67
CA ILE A 23 2.15 19.36 -0.55
C ILE A 23 1.44 20.66 -0.14
N ASP A 24 2.18 21.73 0.08
CA ASP A 24 1.64 23.03 0.55
C ASP A 24 0.61 23.61 -0.43
N SER A 25 0.78 23.36 -1.73
CA SER A 25 -0.15 23.82 -2.77
C SER A 25 -1.34 22.90 -3.00
N SER A 26 -1.38 21.71 -2.41
CA SER A 26 -2.39 20.69 -2.70
C SER A 26 -3.74 20.90 -2.00
N GLY A 27 -3.73 21.63 -0.88
CA GLY A 27 -4.89 21.74 0.02
C GLY A 27 -5.21 20.47 0.81
N GLY A 28 -4.42 19.41 0.65
CA GLY A 28 -4.53 18.16 1.38
C GLY A 28 -3.48 18.00 2.47
N GLU A 29 -3.65 16.99 3.29
CA GLU A 29 -2.64 16.51 4.23
C GLU A 29 -1.94 15.31 3.63
N VAL A 30 -0.60 15.33 3.59
CA VAL A 30 0.20 14.34 2.87
C VAL A 30 1.34 13.82 3.77
N ALA A 31 1.51 12.50 3.81
CA ALA A 31 2.69 11.87 4.39
C ALA A 31 3.51 11.18 3.29
N VAL A 32 4.82 11.33 3.35
CA VAL A 32 5.75 10.71 2.39
C VAL A 32 6.83 9.94 3.13
N ALA A 33 7.10 8.72 2.69
CA ALA A 33 8.26 7.95 3.11
C ALA A 33 8.96 7.38 1.87
N LEU A 34 10.23 7.68 1.75
CA LEU A 34 11.12 7.19 0.69
C LEU A 34 12.32 6.52 1.34
N ARG A 35 12.70 5.33 0.85
CA ARG A 35 13.97 4.68 1.20
C ARG A 35 14.54 3.93 0.00
N SER A 36 15.83 4.13 -0.30
CA SER A 36 16.51 3.29 -1.28
C SER A 36 16.64 1.85 -0.78
N VAL A 37 16.57 0.87 -1.68
CA VAL A 37 16.64 -0.57 -1.30
C VAL A 37 17.99 -0.92 -0.65
N ASP A 38 19.06 -0.19 -0.97
CA ASP A 38 20.36 -0.32 -0.31
C ASP A 38 20.47 0.39 1.05
N GLY A 39 19.40 1.05 1.50
CA GLY A 39 19.29 1.72 2.79
C GLY A 39 20.06 3.04 2.91
N ARG A 40 20.74 3.52 1.86
CA ARG A 40 21.63 4.69 1.92
C ARG A 40 20.90 6.02 1.87
N THR A 41 19.70 6.04 1.32
CA THR A 41 18.89 7.27 1.16
C THR A 41 17.56 7.08 1.87
N GLU A 42 17.20 8.05 2.68
CA GLU A 42 15.87 8.12 3.31
C GLU A 42 15.37 9.57 3.27
N LEU A 43 14.07 9.74 2.97
CA LEU A 43 13.37 11.00 3.10
C LEU A 43 12.01 10.77 3.72
N LEU A 44 11.71 11.53 4.77
CA LEU A 44 10.48 11.39 5.56
C LEU A 44 9.82 12.76 5.70
N ILE A 45 8.51 12.82 5.39
CA ILE A 45 7.65 13.99 5.62
C ILE A 45 6.38 13.46 6.29
N ASP A 46 6.10 13.89 7.50
CA ASP A 46 4.95 13.45 8.32
C ASP A 46 4.78 11.92 8.37
N ALA A 47 5.88 11.17 8.19
CA ALA A 47 5.87 9.75 7.91
C ALA A 47 5.32 8.88 9.05
N ASP A 48 5.28 9.41 10.27
CA ASP A 48 4.74 8.72 11.46
C ASP A 48 3.30 9.13 11.79
N LYS A 49 2.72 10.05 11.00
CA LYS A 49 1.34 10.47 11.15
C LYS A 49 0.38 9.36 10.73
N SER A 50 -0.64 9.13 11.55
CA SER A 50 -1.65 8.09 11.28
C SER A 50 -2.63 8.54 10.20
N PHE A 51 -2.84 7.66 9.22
CA PHE A 51 -3.83 7.79 8.15
C PHE A 51 -4.75 6.58 8.13
N HIS A 52 -5.95 6.72 7.57
CA HIS A 52 -6.78 5.58 7.21
C HIS A 52 -6.06 4.77 6.13
N ALA A 53 -5.88 3.47 6.36
CA ALA A 53 -5.08 2.64 5.46
C ALA A 53 -5.75 2.42 4.09
N ALA A 54 -7.07 2.49 4.02
CA ALA A 54 -7.82 2.03 2.86
C ALA A 54 -7.29 0.66 2.39
N SER A 55 -7.22 0.38 1.10
CA SER A 55 -6.78 -0.93 0.61
C SER A 55 -5.28 -1.20 0.74
N THR A 56 -4.45 -0.25 1.23
CA THR A 56 -3.04 -0.56 1.52
C THR A 56 -2.89 -1.53 2.69
N MET A 57 -3.92 -1.69 3.54
CA MET A 57 -3.96 -2.71 4.59
C MET A 57 -3.90 -4.16 4.06
N LYS A 58 -4.11 -4.36 2.76
CA LYS A 58 -4.03 -5.67 2.11
C LYS A 58 -2.58 -6.18 1.97
N VAL A 59 -1.58 -5.29 2.06
CA VAL A 59 -0.16 -5.67 2.05
C VAL A 59 0.20 -6.60 3.21
N PRO A 60 -0.04 -6.27 4.48
CA PRO A 60 0.24 -7.19 5.58
C PRO A 60 -0.64 -8.45 5.57
N VAL A 61 -1.84 -8.42 4.98
CA VAL A 61 -2.65 -9.63 4.78
C VAL A 61 -1.94 -10.61 3.83
N MET A 62 -1.40 -10.11 2.71
CA MET A 62 -0.59 -10.90 1.79
C MET A 62 0.65 -11.47 2.49
N ILE A 63 1.39 -10.66 3.23
CA ILE A 63 2.60 -11.13 3.95
C ILE A 63 2.24 -12.24 4.95
N GLU A 64 1.15 -12.08 5.70
CA GLU A 64 0.71 -13.09 6.66
C GLU A 64 0.29 -14.41 5.99
N LEU A 65 -0.37 -14.34 4.83
CA LEU A 65 -0.71 -15.53 4.05
C LEU A 65 0.55 -16.33 3.69
N PHE A 66 1.55 -15.66 3.12
CA PHE A 66 2.81 -16.30 2.74
C PHE A 66 3.60 -16.78 3.96
N ARG A 67 3.55 -16.08 5.09
CA ARG A 67 4.18 -16.51 6.34
C ARG A 67 3.55 -17.80 6.87
N GLN A 68 2.22 -17.91 6.86
CA GLN A 68 1.54 -19.15 7.28
C GLN A 68 1.82 -20.30 6.32
N ALA A 69 1.96 -20.03 5.02
CA ALA A 69 2.34 -21.04 4.04
C ALA A 69 3.77 -21.55 4.28
N GLU A 70 4.71 -20.67 4.55
CA GLU A 70 6.09 -21.03 4.91
C GLU A 70 6.16 -21.82 6.21
N ALA A 71 5.34 -21.48 7.20
CA ALA A 71 5.24 -22.22 8.46
C ALA A 71 4.54 -23.59 8.31
N GLY A 72 4.00 -23.91 7.14
CA GLY A 72 3.30 -25.17 6.87
C GLY A 72 1.91 -25.28 7.52
N THR A 73 1.35 -24.19 8.04
CA THR A 73 0.00 -24.15 8.65
C THR A 73 -1.13 -24.12 7.62
N LEU A 74 -0.81 -23.76 6.38
CA LEU A 74 -1.68 -23.81 5.21
C LEU A 74 -0.81 -23.99 3.94
N LYS A 75 -1.47 -24.24 2.81
CA LYS A 75 -0.83 -24.20 1.48
C LYS A 75 -1.52 -23.12 0.65
N LEU A 76 -0.76 -22.44 -0.21
CA LEU A 76 -1.32 -21.40 -1.09
C LEU A 76 -2.39 -21.97 -2.05
N ASP A 77 -2.32 -23.25 -2.36
CA ASP A 77 -3.28 -23.94 -3.23
C ASP A 77 -4.49 -24.55 -2.46
N ASP A 78 -4.55 -24.38 -1.12
CA ASP A 78 -5.71 -24.79 -0.32
C ASP A 78 -6.96 -24.04 -0.80
N GLN A 79 -8.06 -24.79 -0.92
CA GLN A 79 -9.34 -24.26 -1.41
C GLN A 79 -10.16 -23.66 -0.27
N LEU A 80 -10.59 -22.43 -0.44
CA LEU A 80 -11.45 -21.71 0.50
C LEU A 80 -12.85 -21.53 -0.12
N PRO A 81 -13.95 -21.84 0.60
CA PRO A 81 -15.30 -21.51 0.15
C PRO A 81 -15.48 -20.01 -0.03
N VAL A 82 -16.03 -19.59 -1.18
CA VAL A 82 -16.33 -18.21 -1.50
C VAL A 82 -17.75 -17.90 -1.02
N LYS A 83 -17.86 -17.43 0.24
CA LYS A 83 -19.14 -17.09 0.87
C LYS A 83 -19.15 -15.61 1.24
N ASN A 84 -20.10 -14.85 0.69
CA ASN A 84 -20.27 -13.43 1.02
C ASN A 84 -21.11 -13.28 2.31
N GLU A 85 -20.50 -13.60 3.44
CA GLU A 85 -21.09 -13.49 4.75
C GLU A 85 -19.98 -13.28 5.77
N PHE A 86 -19.96 -12.13 6.43
CA PHE A 86 -18.91 -11.71 7.36
C PHE A 86 -19.55 -11.22 8.66
N HIS A 87 -18.76 -11.12 9.73
CA HIS A 87 -19.27 -10.73 11.05
C HIS A 87 -18.62 -9.42 11.49
N SER A 88 -19.48 -8.46 11.89
CA SER A 88 -19.01 -7.20 12.46
C SER A 88 -18.23 -7.44 13.75
N ILE A 89 -17.06 -6.79 13.88
CA ILE A 89 -16.26 -6.84 15.12
C ILE A 89 -16.93 -6.13 16.31
N VAL A 90 -18.02 -5.39 16.05
CA VAL A 90 -18.73 -4.60 17.05
C VAL A 90 -19.67 -5.46 17.90
N ASP A 91 -20.42 -6.33 17.24
CA ASP A 91 -21.53 -7.07 17.89
C ASP A 91 -21.75 -8.48 17.30
N GLY A 92 -20.89 -8.92 16.39
CA GLY A 92 -21.00 -10.23 15.74
C GLY A 92 -22.14 -10.33 14.72
N SER A 93 -22.85 -9.25 14.42
CA SER A 93 -23.91 -9.28 13.40
C SER A 93 -23.35 -9.52 12.01
N VAL A 94 -24.13 -10.26 11.21
CA VAL A 94 -23.75 -10.59 9.83
C VAL A 94 -23.86 -9.36 8.93
N TYR A 95 -22.89 -9.19 8.02
CA TYR A 95 -22.95 -8.28 6.90
C TYR A 95 -22.44 -8.94 5.63
N GLN A 96 -22.78 -8.36 4.48
CA GLN A 96 -22.36 -8.80 3.16
C GLN A 96 -21.77 -7.60 2.40
N LEU A 97 -20.88 -7.87 1.46
CA LEU A 97 -20.33 -6.86 0.56
C LEU A 97 -21.23 -6.67 -0.65
N ASP A 98 -21.33 -5.44 -1.13
CA ASP A 98 -22.05 -5.13 -2.37
C ASP A 98 -21.09 -5.28 -3.56
N PRO A 99 -21.42 -6.14 -4.56
CA PRO A 99 -20.63 -6.25 -5.80
C PRO A 99 -20.46 -4.92 -6.54
N GLY A 100 -21.40 -3.98 -6.37
CA GLY A 100 -21.35 -2.65 -7.01
C GLY A 100 -20.28 -1.71 -6.42
N ASP A 101 -19.84 -1.98 -5.20
CA ASP A 101 -18.83 -1.19 -4.49
C ASP A 101 -17.43 -1.82 -4.54
N ASP A 102 -17.28 -3.00 -5.16
CA ASP A 102 -16.00 -3.70 -5.32
C ASP A 102 -15.48 -3.59 -6.77
N SER A 103 -14.19 -3.47 -6.94
CA SER A 103 -13.53 -3.45 -8.26
C SER A 103 -13.30 -4.84 -8.86
N ASP A 104 -13.73 -5.91 -8.17
CA ASP A 104 -13.54 -7.29 -8.56
C ASP A 104 -14.85 -7.92 -9.06
N SER A 105 -14.78 -8.63 -10.17
CA SER A 105 -15.88 -9.46 -10.69
C SER A 105 -15.58 -10.96 -10.59
N VAL A 106 -14.31 -11.35 -10.43
CA VAL A 106 -13.89 -12.76 -10.51
C VAL A 106 -14.29 -13.51 -9.25
N VAL A 107 -14.04 -12.96 -8.06
CA VAL A 107 -14.40 -13.61 -6.80
C VAL A 107 -15.92 -13.69 -6.68
N TYR A 108 -16.65 -12.63 -7.05
CA TYR A 108 -18.12 -12.66 -7.04
C TYR A 108 -18.71 -13.71 -7.99
N ALA A 109 -18.11 -13.92 -9.18
CA ALA A 109 -18.53 -14.97 -10.12
C ALA A 109 -18.28 -16.39 -9.61
N ASN A 110 -17.47 -16.54 -8.57
CA ASN A 110 -17.19 -17.81 -7.89
C ASN A 110 -17.93 -17.95 -6.54
N ALA A 111 -18.87 -17.05 -6.21
CA ALA A 111 -19.68 -17.19 -5.02
C ALA A 111 -20.43 -18.55 -4.98
N GLY A 112 -20.39 -19.23 -3.85
CA GLY A 112 -20.92 -20.59 -3.69
C GLY A 112 -20.01 -21.73 -4.17
N LYS A 113 -18.84 -21.40 -4.74
CA LYS A 113 -17.79 -22.36 -5.11
C LYS A 113 -16.58 -22.22 -4.18
N THR A 114 -15.43 -22.72 -4.61
CA THR A 114 -14.15 -22.54 -3.91
C THR A 114 -13.15 -21.81 -4.82
N MET A 115 -12.21 -21.10 -4.21
CA MET A 115 -11.01 -20.55 -4.86
C MET A 115 -9.77 -20.87 -4.04
N SER A 116 -8.61 -20.96 -4.67
CA SER A 116 -7.35 -21.12 -3.96
C SER A 116 -6.99 -19.85 -3.17
N LEU A 117 -6.27 -20.02 -2.05
CA LEU A 117 -5.78 -18.87 -1.27
C LEU A 117 -4.86 -17.99 -2.12
N ARG A 118 -4.09 -18.59 -3.04
CA ARG A 118 -3.25 -17.88 -4.02
C ARG A 118 -4.09 -17.00 -4.94
N ASP A 119 -5.15 -17.52 -5.55
CA ASP A 119 -5.99 -16.75 -6.46
C ASP A 119 -6.74 -15.64 -5.75
N LEU A 120 -7.23 -15.90 -4.53
CA LEU A 120 -7.81 -14.86 -3.69
C LEU A 120 -6.79 -13.76 -3.37
N CYS A 121 -5.55 -14.10 -3.05
CA CYS A 121 -4.49 -13.12 -2.81
C CYS A 121 -4.17 -12.30 -4.08
N GLU A 122 -4.12 -12.95 -5.23
CA GLU A 122 -3.94 -12.28 -6.52
C GLU A 122 -5.03 -11.22 -6.75
N GLN A 123 -6.32 -11.59 -6.60
CA GLN A 123 -7.43 -10.65 -6.75
C GLN A 123 -7.40 -9.53 -5.70
N MET A 124 -7.08 -9.86 -4.43
CA MET A 124 -6.94 -8.87 -3.37
C MET A 124 -5.88 -7.81 -3.69
N ILE A 125 -4.77 -8.19 -4.30
CA ILE A 125 -3.65 -7.28 -4.57
C ILE A 125 -3.83 -6.57 -5.91
N THR A 126 -4.13 -7.28 -7.00
CA THR A 126 -4.07 -6.74 -8.37
C THR A 126 -5.24 -5.85 -8.73
N VAL A 127 -6.46 -6.25 -8.39
CA VAL A 127 -7.70 -5.49 -8.60
C VAL A 127 -8.29 -4.95 -7.29
N SER A 128 -7.57 -5.11 -6.18
CA SER A 128 -8.00 -4.60 -4.88
C SER A 128 -9.32 -5.20 -4.35
N SER A 129 -9.66 -6.46 -4.69
CA SER A 129 -10.88 -7.13 -4.25
C SER A 129 -11.10 -7.00 -2.74
N ASN A 130 -12.24 -6.45 -2.34
CA ASN A 130 -12.69 -6.36 -0.96
C ASN A 130 -13.18 -7.73 -0.48
N PHE A 131 -13.87 -8.45 -1.36
CA PHE A 131 -14.37 -9.78 -1.05
C PHE A 131 -13.23 -10.76 -0.75
N ALA A 132 -12.21 -10.83 -1.62
CA ALA A 132 -11.02 -11.64 -1.36
C ALA A 132 -10.31 -11.24 -0.06
N ALA A 133 -10.22 -9.94 0.21
CA ALA A 133 -9.58 -9.44 1.44
C ALA A 133 -10.30 -9.95 2.70
N ASN A 134 -11.63 -9.88 2.76
CA ASN A 134 -12.38 -10.34 3.91
C ASN A 134 -12.27 -11.87 4.09
N LEU A 135 -12.38 -12.64 3.01
CA LEU A 135 -12.18 -14.10 3.05
C LEU A 135 -10.79 -14.46 3.62
N LEU A 136 -9.75 -13.79 3.15
CA LEU A 136 -8.38 -14.03 3.63
C LEU A 136 -8.18 -13.57 5.07
N ILE A 137 -8.74 -12.42 5.48
CA ILE A 137 -8.64 -11.93 6.86
C ILE A 137 -9.30 -12.91 7.83
N GLU A 138 -10.49 -13.43 7.52
CA GLU A 138 -11.14 -14.45 8.35
C GLU A 138 -10.32 -15.74 8.41
N ARG A 139 -9.78 -16.20 7.28
CA ARG A 139 -8.97 -17.44 7.22
C ARG A 139 -7.66 -17.33 7.99
N LEU A 140 -6.99 -16.19 7.91
CA LEU A 140 -5.68 -15.96 8.52
C LEU A 140 -5.75 -15.55 9.99
N GLY A 141 -6.83 -14.85 10.38
CA GLY A 141 -7.01 -14.25 11.69
C GLY A 141 -6.34 -12.88 11.83
N VAL A 142 -7.10 -11.89 12.25
CA VAL A 142 -6.63 -10.50 12.43
C VAL A 142 -5.44 -10.39 13.37
N GLU A 143 -5.43 -11.15 14.48
CA GLU A 143 -4.33 -11.12 15.44
C GLU A 143 -3.01 -11.62 14.84
N ASN A 144 -3.05 -12.63 13.95
CA ASN A 144 -1.85 -13.11 13.26
C ASN A 144 -1.30 -12.04 12.31
N ILE A 145 -2.18 -11.31 11.60
CA ILE A 145 -1.80 -10.19 10.74
C ILE A 145 -1.14 -9.08 11.58
N ARG A 146 -1.71 -8.74 12.74
CA ARG A 146 -1.15 -7.73 13.66
C ARG A 146 0.21 -8.16 14.20
N HIS A 147 0.37 -9.41 14.60
CA HIS A 147 1.66 -9.95 15.05
C HIS A 147 2.71 -9.86 13.95
N THR A 148 2.34 -10.12 12.69
CA THR A 148 3.26 -9.98 11.56
C THR A 148 3.67 -8.53 11.34
N VAL A 149 2.75 -7.56 11.41
CA VAL A 149 3.06 -6.11 11.36
C VAL A 149 4.09 -5.73 12.42
N THR A 150 3.84 -6.09 13.68
CA THR A 150 4.74 -5.80 14.81
C THR A 150 6.11 -6.48 14.63
N ARG A 151 6.14 -7.77 14.27
CA ARG A 151 7.37 -8.53 14.07
C ARG A 151 8.27 -7.95 12.98
N LEU A 152 7.66 -7.35 11.95
CA LEU A 152 8.40 -6.71 10.86
C LEU A 152 8.83 -5.28 11.19
N GLY A 153 8.42 -4.73 12.33
CA GLY A 153 8.74 -3.37 12.75
C GLY A 153 7.96 -2.30 11.98
N ALA A 154 6.77 -2.64 11.47
CA ALA A 154 5.89 -1.72 10.79
C ALA A 154 4.94 -1.00 11.76
N ASP A 155 5.50 -0.50 12.86
CA ASP A 155 4.76 0.18 13.92
C ASP A 155 3.93 1.36 13.36
N GLY A 156 2.76 1.58 13.96
CA GLY A 156 1.80 2.58 13.49
C GLY A 156 0.82 2.06 12.43
N MET A 157 0.99 0.83 11.94
CA MET A 157 0.00 0.17 11.10
C MET A 157 -0.88 -0.75 11.94
N GLN A 158 -2.20 -0.63 11.78
CA GLN A 158 -3.18 -1.47 12.48
C GLN A 158 -4.18 -2.08 11.48
N VAL A 159 -4.31 -3.40 11.51
CA VAL A 159 -5.40 -4.13 10.87
C VAL A 159 -6.32 -4.60 11.98
N LEU A 160 -7.52 -4.04 12.03
CA LEU A 160 -8.51 -4.34 13.09
C LEU A 160 -9.61 -5.26 12.59
N ARG A 161 -9.97 -5.15 11.32
CA ARG A 161 -11.18 -5.76 10.76
C ARG A 161 -11.10 -5.98 9.26
N GLY A 162 -12.04 -6.74 8.72
CA GLY A 162 -12.34 -6.75 7.31
C GLY A 162 -12.83 -5.40 6.80
N VAL A 163 -12.94 -5.26 5.49
CA VAL A 163 -13.45 -4.04 4.85
C VAL A 163 -14.99 -4.05 4.88
N GLU A 164 -15.59 -2.86 4.78
CA GLU A 164 -17.04 -2.63 4.73
C GLU A 164 -17.82 -3.08 5.97
N ASP A 165 -17.17 -3.31 7.09
CA ASP A 165 -17.84 -3.35 8.40
C ASP A 165 -18.24 -1.91 8.78
N ASN A 166 -19.41 -1.47 8.31
CA ASN A 166 -19.90 -0.10 8.50
C ASN A 166 -20.16 0.21 9.98
N LYS A 167 -20.57 -0.77 10.78
CA LYS A 167 -20.76 -0.58 12.22
C LYS A 167 -19.43 -0.24 12.92
N ALA A 168 -18.36 -0.91 12.54
CA ALA A 168 -17.03 -0.62 13.07
C ALA A 168 -16.50 0.72 12.55
N PHE A 169 -16.74 1.04 11.27
CA PHE A 169 -16.38 2.33 10.69
C PHE A 169 -17.05 3.50 11.42
N ASP A 170 -18.35 3.44 11.69
CA ASP A 170 -19.13 4.46 12.40
C ASP A 170 -18.63 4.67 13.83
N ARG A 171 -18.02 3.65 14.46
CA ARG A 171 -17.37 3.73 15.77
C ARG A 171 -15.91 4.15 15.73
N GLY A 172 -15.38 4.53 14.57
CA GLY A 172 -13.98 4.92 14.40
C GLY A 172 -12.99 3.76 14.50
N MET A 173 -13.45 2.50 14.48
CA MET A 173 -12.61 1.30 14.53
C MET A 173 -12.04 1.02 13.12
N ASN A 174 -11.09 1.83 12.69
CA ASN A 174 -10.57 1.81 11.34
C ASN A 174 -9.21 1.10 11.24
N ASN A 175 -8.97 0.46 10.09
CA ASN A 175 -7.63 0.04 9.71
C ASN A 175 -6.80 1.29 9.42
N THR A 176 -5.69 1.46 10.11
CA THR A 176 -4.82 2.64 10.00
C THR A 176 -3.41 2.26 9.58
N THR A 177 -2.69 3.23 9.05
CA THR A 177 -1.28 3.08 8.68
C THR A 177 -0.51 4.38 8.86
N THR A 178 0.81 4.28 8.84
CA THR A 178 1.74 5.40 8.65
C THR A 178 2.52 5.17 7.35
N ALA A 179 3.03 6.25 6.76
CA ALA A 179 3.87 6.10 5.56
C ALA A 179 5.15 5.30 5.87
N ARG A 180 5.74 5.50 7.06
CA ARG A 180 6.88 4.69 7.53
C ARG A 180 6.53 3.22 7.69
N GLY A 181 5.41 2.89 8.31
CA GLY A 181 5.00 1.50 8.52
C GLY A 181 4.83 0.74 7.21
N LEU A 182 4.13 1.34 6.23
CA LEU A 182 4.00 0.77 4.89
C LEU A 182 5.34 0.67 4.17
N MET A 183 6.21 1.69 4.28
CA MET A 183 7.54 1.66 3.68
C MET A 183 8.36 0.48 4.21
N VAL A 184 8.31 0.21 5.51
CA VAL A 184 9.00 -0.95 6.12
C VAL A 184 8.50 -2.26 5.52
N LEU A 185 7.19 -2.47 5.39
CA LEU A 185 6.65 -3.69 4.80
C LEU A 185 7.08 -3.87 3.34
N MET A 186 6.98 -2.81 2.53
CA MET A 186 7.39 -2.84 1.12
C MET A 186 8.90 -3.07 0.96
N GLU A 187 9.73 -2.48 1.84
CA GLU A 187 11.18 -2.71 1.88
C GLU A 187 11.50 -4.17 2.22
N LYS A 188 10.81 -4.74 3.20
CA LYS A 188 11.00 -6.16 3.57
C LYS A 188 10.70 -7.09 2.39
N ILE A 189 9.62 -6.83 1.64
CA ILE A 189 9.32 -7.58 0.41
C ILE A 189 10.43 -7.34 -0.63
N ALA A 190 10.84 -6.09 -0.85
CA ALA A 190 11.86 -5.75 -1.86
C ALA A 190 13.23 -6.40 -1.59
N THR A 191 13.55 -6.66 -0.32
CA THR A 191 14.85 -7.17 0.13
C THR A 191 14.86 -8.66 0.50
N GLY A 192 13.72 -9.37 0.35
CA GLY A 192 13.64 -10.81 0.66
C GLY A 192 13.57 -11.11 2.17
N HIS A 193 13.10 -10.17 2.99
CA HIS A 193 13.08 -10.26 4.46
C HIS A 193 11.68 -10.14 5.09
N ALA A 194 10.61 -10.17 4.29
CA ALA A 194 9.24 -10.20 4.83
C ALA A 194 8.90 -11.62 5.32
N VAL A 195 9.18 -12.62 4.50
CA VAL A 195 9.00 -14.07 4.80
C VAL A 195 10.29 -14.81 4.50
N ASN A 196 10.61 -14.98 3.22
CA ASN A 196 11.86 -15.51 2.67
C ASN A 196 12.02 -15.04 1.22
N PRO A 197 13.22 -15.17 0.59
CA PRO A 197 13.45 -14.62 -0.75
C PRO A 197 12.50 -15.15 -1.83
N SER A 198 12.06 -16.41 -1.77
CA SER A 198 11.14 -17.01 -2.76
C SER A 198 9.72 -16.47 -2.61
N ALA A 199 9.19 -16.45 -1.39
CA ALA A 199 7.87 -15.91 -1.08
C ALA A 199 7.80 -14.42 -1.40
N ASP A 200 8.83 -13.66 -1.04
CA ASP A 200 8.91 -12.22 -1.26
C ASP A 200 8.98 -11.88 -2.76
N ALA A 201 9.69 -12.70 -3.56
CA ALA A 201 9.70 -12.56 -5.01
C ALA A 201 8.32 -12.81 -5.63
N GLU A 202 7.56 -13.78 -5.12
CA GLU A 202 6.19 -14.04 -5.57
C GLU A 202 5.24 -12.89 -5.19
N MET A 203 5.31 -12.38 -3.95
CA MET A 203 4.56 -11.21 -3.51
C MET A 203 4.91 -9.97 -4.35
N ALA A 204 6.18 -9.73 -4.62
CA ALA A 204 6.62 -8.64 -5.50
C ALA A 204 6.09 -8.81 -6.94
N ALA A 205 5.99 -10.04 -7.44
CA ALA A 205 5.40 -10.31 -8.76
C ALA A 205 3.89 -10.01 -8.77
N MET A 206 3.14 -10.31 -7.71
CA MET A 206 1.73 -9.93 -7.57
C MET A 206 1.57 -8.41 -7.56
N LEU A 207 2.38 -7.70 -6.79
CA LEU A 207 2.37 -6.22 -6.73
C LEU A 207 2.64 -5.58 -8.11
N LYS A 208 3.49 -6.18 -8.95
CA LYS A 208 3.78 -5.69 -10.30
C LYS A 208 2.60 -5.85 -11.28
N ARG A 209 1.60 -6.66 -10.96
CA ARG A 209 0.38 -6.83 -11.76
C ARG A 209 -0.78 -5.94 -11.32
N GLN A 210 -0.51 -4.91 -10.49
CA GLN A 210 -1.52 -3.93 -10.08
C GLN A 210 -2.17 -3.25 -11.30
N HIS A 211 -3.50 -3.14 -11.29
CA HIS A 211 -4.27 -2.55 -12.39
C HIS A 211 -4.42 -1.02 -12.28
N PHE A 212 -4.37 -0.44 -11.09
CA PHE A 212 -4.58 1.01 -10.85
C PHE A 212 -3.25 1.76 -10.87
N ASN A 213 -2.87 2.32 -12.03
CA ASN A 213 -1.54 2.87 -12.28
C ASN A 213 -1.51 4.41 -12.40
N ASP A 214 -2.52 5.10 -11.91
CA ASP A 214 -2.71 6.55 -12.04
C ASP A 214 -1.99 7.40 -10.97
N ALA A 215 -1.39 6.76 -9.97
CA ALA A 215 -0.68 7.39 -8.85
C ALA A 215 0.86 7.35 -9.03
N ILE A 216 1.60 6.62 -8.19
CA ILE A 216 3.08 6.55 -8.29
C ILE A 216 3.56 6.18 -9.69
N PRO A 217 3.02 5.14 -10.37
CA PRO A 217 3.48 4.78 -11.71
C PRO A 217 3.33 5.89 -12.75
N ALA A 218 2.26 6.70 -12.67
CA ALA A 218 2.02 7.80 -13.61
C ALA A 218 3.07 8.93 -13.52
N GLY A 219 3.86 8.99 -12.46
CA GLY A 219 4.97 9.93 -12.29
C GLY A 219 6.30 9.46 -12.89
N LEU A 220 6.37 8.21 -13.35
CA LEU A 220 7.61 7.56 -13.78
C LEU A 220 7.73 7.51 -15.31
N PRO A 221 8.94 7.36 -15.87
CA PRO A 221 9.12 7.13 -17.31
C PRO A 221 8.38 5.88 -17.78
N PRO A 222 7.85 5.88 -19.02
CA PRO A 222 7.23 4.72 -19.62
C PRO A 222 8.14 3.47 -19.55
N GLY A 223 7.56 2.32 -19.20
CA GLY A 223 8.28 1.06 -19.07
C GLY A 223 9.01 0.85 -17.75
N THR A 224 8.98 1.81 -16.82
CA THR A 224 9.50 1.58 -15.46
C THR A 224 8.69 0.49 -14.76
N VAL A 225 9.38 -0.54 -14.26
CA VAL A 225 8.73 -1.63 -13.50
C VAL A 225 8.42 -1.15 -12.08
N VAL A 226 7.18 -1.30 -11.67
CA VAL A 226 6.70 -0.91 -10.35
C VAL A 226 5.87 -2.05 -9.75
N GLY A 227 6.17 -2.42 -8.51
CA GLY A 227 5.29 -3.29 -7.72
C GLY A 227 4.62 -2.45 -6.64
N HIS A 228 3.29 -2.29 -6.66
CA HIS A 228 2.64 -1.36 -5.75
C HIS A 228 1.24 -1.80 -5.31
N LYS A 229 0.74 -1.15 -4.25
CA LYS A 229 -0.63 -1.30 -3.77
C LYS A 229 -1.23 0.06 -3.48
N THR A 230 -2.30 0.36 -4.20
CA THR A 230 -3.14 1.55 -3.99
C THR A 230 -4.16 1.34 -2.88
N GLY A 231 -4.67 2.43 -2.33
CA GLY A 231 -5.80 2.42 -1.41
C GLY A 231 -6.58 3.73 -1.47
N SER A 232 -7.87 3.68 -1.80
CA SER A 232 -8.69 4.86 -1.88
C SER A 232 -10.08 4.64 -1.26
N ILE A 233 -10.56 5.67 -0.60
CA ILE A 233 -11.94 5.90 -0.17
C ILE A 233 -12.21 7.39 -0.28
N THR A 234 -13.41 7.86 0.09
CA THR A 234 -13.74 9.29 0.08
C THR A 234 -12.67 10.12 0.81
N LYS A 235 -12.06 11.08 0.10
CA LYS A 235 -10.99 11.99 0.59
C LYS A 235 -9.70 11.32 1.07
N ILE A 236 -9.50 10.04 0.77
CA ILE A 236 -8.27 9.31 1.06
C ILE A 236 -7.76 8.70 -0.24
N HIS A 237 -6.47 8.92 -0.53
CA HIS A 237 -5.78 8.29 -1.65
C HIS A 237 -4.34 7.97 -1.25
N ASN A 238 -4.01 6.70 -1.22
CA ASN A 238 -2.72 6.17 -0.79
C ASN A 238 -2.10 5.34 -1.90
N ASP A 239 -0.78 5.36 -2.00
CA ASP A 239 -0.03 4.41 -2.83
C ASP A 239 1.30 4.05 -2.15
N ALA A 240 1.65 2.78 -2.16
CA ALA A 240 2.88 2.23 -1.61
C ALA A 240 3.57 1.36 -2.67
N ALA A 241 4.77 1.74 -3.09
CA ALA A 241 5.43 1.17 -4.25
C ALA A 241 6.88 0.77 -4.00
N ILE A 242 7.30 -0.33 -4.65
CA ILE A 242 8.68 -0.69 -4.92
C ILE A 242 8.96 -0.29 -6.38
N VAL A 243 9.82 0.68 -6.59
CA VAL A 243 10.19 1.16 -7.93
C VAL A 243 11.51 0.51 -8.33
N TYR A 244 11.48 -0.25 -9.43
CA TYR A 244 12.62 -0.97 -9.96
C TYR A 244 13.29 -0.14 -11.05
N GLY A 245 14.48 0.39 -10.75
CA GLY A 245 15.29 1.20 -11.66
C GLY A 245 16.78 0.95 -11.40
N PRO A 246 17.68 1.74 -11.99
CA PRO A 246 19.12 1.63 -11.72
C PRO A 246 19.48 1.76 -10.24
N LYS A 247 18.72 2.56 -9.49
CA LYS A 247 18.77 2.71 -8.03
C LYS A 247 17.37 2.42 -7.49
N PRO A 248 17.04 1.15 -7.16
CA PRO A 248 15.69 0.79 -6.72
C PRO A 248 15.38 1.40 -5.35
N TYR A 249 14.10 1.78 -5.16
CA TYR A 249 13.64 2.39 -3.92
C TYR A 249 12.18 2.01 -3.61
N VAL A 250 11.82 2.20 -2.35
CA VAL A 250 10.43 2.17 -1.88
C VAL A 250 9.94 3.61 -1.71
N LEU A 251 8.76 3.88 -2.23
CA LEU A 251 8.07 5.16 -2.07
C LEU A 251 6.65 4.90 -1.56
N VAL A 252 6.27 5.59 -0.49
CA VAL A 252 4.91 5.61 0.03
C VAL A 252 4.43 7.05 0.07
N VAL A 253 3.25 7.30 -0.47
CA VAL A 253 2.55 8.59 -0.40
C VAL A 253 1.14 8.35 0.10
N LEU A 254 0.80 8.96 1.23
CA LEU A 254 -0.53 8.92 1.83
C LEU A 254 -1.14 10.31 1.73
N VAL A 255 -2.36 10.41 1.22
CA VAL A 255 -3.08 11.67 1.02
C VAL A 255 -4.46 11.61 1.67
N ARG A 256 -4.83 12.67 2.41
CA ARG A 256 -6.20 12.85 2.89
C ARG A 256 -6.67 14.29 2.73
N GLY A 257 -7.99 14.49 2.66
CA GLY A 257 -8.65 15.80 2.61
C GLY A 257 -8.95 16.29 1.19
N ILE A 258 -8.39 15.70 0.14
CA ILE A 258 -8.68 16.05 -1.26
C ILE A 258 -9.89 15.26 -1.74
N GLN A 259 -10.97 15.96 -2.14
CA GLN A 259 -12.22 15.33 -2.56
C GLN A 259 -12.10 14.63 -3.93
N ASP A 260 -11.43 15.29 -4.88
CA ASP A 260 -11.25 14.74 -6.23
C ASP A 260 -10.05 13.78 -6.27
N GLN A 261 -10.34 12.51 -6.53
CA GLN A 261 -9.30 11.47 -6.61
C GLN A 261 -8.32 11.69 -7.78
N LYS A 262 -8.73 12.33 -8.87
CA LYS A 262 -7.81 12.68 -9.97
C LYS A 262 -6.78 13.72 -9.53
N VAL A 263 -7.20 14.68 -8.70
CA VAL A 263 -6.29 15.69 -8.14
C VAL A 263 -5.29 15.04 -7.20
N SER A 264 -5.73 14.15 -6.31
CA SER A 264 -4.82 13.43 -5.40
C SER A 264 -3.90 12.46 -6.15
N ALA A 265 -4.38 11.77 -7.19
CA ALA A 265 -3.55 10.92 -8.05
C ALA A 265 -2.45 11.75 -8.74
N ALA A 266 -2.80 12.90 -9.33
CA ALA A 266 -1.85 13.80 -9.97
C ALA A 266 -0.79 14.36 -8.99
N LEU A 267 -1.19 14.63 -7.74
CA LEU A 267 -0.24 15.00 -6.67
C LEU A 267 0.75 13.86 -6.38
N ILE A 268 0.25 12.64 -6.18
CA ILE A 268 1.10 11.46 -5.92
C ILE A 268 2.06 11.24 -7.11
N ALA A 269 1.57 11.32 -8.34
CA ALA A 269 2.38 11.21 -9.55
C ALA A 269 3.46 12.30 -9.63
N SER A 270 3.13 13.54 -9.22
CA SER A 270 4.10 14.65 -9.22
C SER A 270 5.20 14.44 -8.18
N ILE A 271 4.85 13.96 -6.97
CA ILE A 271 5.83 13.58 -5.94
C ILE A 271 6.72 12.43 -6.45
N SER A 272 6.14 11.41 -7.08
CA SER A 272 6.88 10.30 -7.68
C SER A 272 7.89 10.77 -8.74
N ARG A 273 7.50 11.72 -9.59
CA ARG A 273 8.38 12.31 -10.61
C ARG A 273 9.58 13.04 -10.00
N GLU A 274 9.36 13.81 -8.92
CA GLU A 274 10.45 14.49 -8.21
C GLU A 274 11.43 13.50 -7.58
N VAL A 275 10.91 12.41 -7.00
CA VAL A 275 11.74 11.34 -6.43
C VAL A 275 12.56 10.65 -7.51
N TRP A 276 11.94 10.26 -8.63
CA TRP A 276 12.65 9.64 -9.76
C TRP A 276 13.78 10.52 -10.29
N ALA A 277 13.49 11.81 -10.53
CA ALA A 277 14.47 12.77 -11.02
C ALA A 277 15.67 12.96 -10.06
N ALA A 278 15.46 12.74 -8.77
CA ALA A 278 16.54 12.78 -7.77
C ALA A 278 17.33 11.46 -7.73
N ALA A 279 16.66 10.31 -7.84
CA ALA A 279 17.28 8.99 -7.81
C ALA A 279 18.10 8.69 -9.08
N ALA A 280 17.75 9.29 -10.23
CA ALA A 280 18.46 9.12 -11.50
C ALA A 280 19.82 9.84 -11.56
N LYS A 281 20.09 10.73 -10.61
CA LYS A 281 21.40 11.41 -10.46
C LYS A 281 22.33 10.59 -9.56
#